data_e535e0a3596916dd822cb97aabac684c
#
_entry.id   e535e0a3596916dd822cb97aabac684c
#
_cell.length_a   1.000
_cell.length_b   1.000
_cell.length_c   1.000
_cell.angle_alpha   90.00
_cell.angle_beta   90.00
_cell.angle_gamma   90.00
#
_symmetry.space_group_name_H-M   'P 1'
#
loop_
_entity.id
_entity.type
_entity.pdbx_description
1 polymer ?
#
loop_
_entity_poly.entity_id
_entity_poly.type
_entity_poly.pdbx_seq_one_letter_code
_entity_poly.pdbx_strand_id
1 'polypeptide(L)'
;MNDLLRPTLYEAFHRIEPVGQPQPMKGLADIVGPVCETGDYLGQGRAMPAIAEGEVLAVLSAGAYGAVMMSNYNTRPEAAEVMIHNEAIHVLRPRRNVEDLLKLEHNPFS
;
A
#
# COMPACT_ATOMS: atom_id res chain seq x y z
N MET A 1 4.53 0.44 4.76
CA MET A 1 4.18 -0.81 5.50
C MET A 1 2.73 -0.88 5.95
N ASN A 2 2.05 0.25 6.08
CA ASN A 2 0.63 0.26 6.50
C ASN A 2 -0.26 -0.65 5.64
N ASP A 3 -0.13 -0.56 4.32
CA ASP A 3 -0.98 -1.28 3.39
C ASP A 3 -0.46 -2.68 3.06
N LEU A 4 0.82 -2.94 3.31
CA LEU A 4 1.44 -4.26 3.13
C LEU A 4 2.62 -4.43 4.08
N LEU A 5 2.42 -5.22 5.13
CA LEU A 5 3.43 -5.44 6.18
C LEU A 5 4.46 -6.51 5.83
N ARG A 6 4.15 -7.42 4.93
CA ARG A 6 4.97 -8.61 4.64
C ARG A 6 6.41 -8.34 4.21
N PRO A 7 6.74 -7.31 3.42
CA PRO A 7 8.13 -7.02 3.08
C PRO A 7 8.98 -6.74 4.31
N THR A 8 8.48 -5.95 5.25
CA THR A 8 9.17 -5.59 6.48
C THR A 8 9.20 -6.73 7.50
N LEU A 9 8.07 -7.41 7.70
CA LEU A 9 7.92 -8.43 8.75
C LEU A 9 8.59 -9.75 8.39
N TYR A 10 8.52 -10.16 7.12
CA TYR A 10 8.97 -11.47 6.66
C TYR A 10 10.06 -11.41 5.59
N GLU A 11 10.53 -10.23 5.23
CA GLU A 11 11.42 -10.05 4.07
C GLU A 11 10.78 -10.59 2.77
N ALA A 12 9.44 -10.56 2.70
CA ALA A 12 8.70 -11.12 1.58
C ALA A 12 8.93 -10.30 0.30
N PHE A 13 9.18 -11.02 -0.78
CA PHE A 13 9.31 -10.41 -2.09
C PHE A 13 7.93 -10.28 -2.75
N HIS A 14 7.58 -9.05 -3.15
CA HIS A 14 6.47 -8.77 -4.05
C HIS A 14 7.02 -8.05 -5.29
N ARG A 15 6.59 -8.45 -6.46
CA ARG A 15 6.92 -7.73 -7.69
C ARG A 15 6.23 -6.37 -7.66
N ILE A 16 6.97 -5.33 -8.03
CA ILE A 16 6.48 -3.96 -8.08
C ILE A 16 6.73 -3.44 -9.49
N GLU A 17 5.71 -2.90 -10.11
CA GLU A 17 5.79 -2.39 -11.47
C GLU A 17 4.90 -1.14 -11.66
N PRO A 18 5.27 -0.24 -12.56
CA PRO A 18 4.42 0.89 -12.92
C PRO A 18 3.13 0.41 -13.57
N VAL A 19 2.04 1.12 -13.27
CA VAL A 19 0.76 0.94 -13.97
C VAL A 19 0.78 1.82 -15.22
N GLY A 20 0.69 1.20 -16.40
CA GLY A 20 0.72 1.92 -17.67
C GLY A 20 1.66 1.27 -18.69
N GLN A 21 2.20 2.09 -19.58
CA GLN A 21 3.08 1.59 -20.64
C GLN A 21 4.44 1.16 -20.07
N PRO A 22 4.98 0.02 -20.52
CA PRO A 22 6.30 -0.41 -20.13
C PRO A 22 7.36 0.65 -20.47
N GLN A 23 8.24 0.92 -19.53
CA GLN A 23 9.35 1.85 -19.68
C GLN A 23 10.69 1.11 -19.58
N PRO A 24 11.77 1.58 -20.24
CA PRO A 24 13.09 0.99 -20.10
C PRO A 24 13.58 1.04 -18.65
N MET A 25 14.27 -0.02 -18.20
CA MET A 25 14.89 -0.05 -16.88
C MET A 25 15.94 1.04 -16.76
N LYS A 26 15.91 1.78 -15.67
CA LYS A 26 16.82 2.89 -15.41
C LYS A 26 17.89 2.56 -14.36
N GLY A 27 17.54 1.83 -13.31
CA GLY A 27 18.45 1.52 -12.22
C GLY A 27 17.78 0.83 -11.04
N LEU A 28 18.43 0.87 -9.90
CA LEU A 28 17.89 0.35 -8.65
C LEU A 28 17.22 1.45 -7.85
N ALA A 29 16.11 1.12 -7.20
CA ALA A 29 15.37 2.02 -6.33
C ALA A 29 14.83 1.28 -5.11
N ASP A 30 14.70 2.00 -4.01
CA ASP A 30 13.93 1.57 -2.85
C ASP A 30 12.53 2.17 -2.96
N ILE A 31 11.52 1.34 -2.77
CA ILE A 31 10.13 1.76 -2.75
C ILE A 31 9.72 1.86 -1.28
N VAL A 32 9.57 3.08 -0.81
CA VAL A 32 9.36 3.41 0.60
C VAL A 32 7.99 4.03 0.82
N GLY A 33 7.48 3.94 2.04
CA GLY A 33 6.27 4.63 2.47
C GLY A 33 6.57 6.03 3.05
N PRO A 34 5.54 6.78 3.46
CA PRO A 34 5.66 8.15 3.96
C PRO A 34 5.91 8.24 5.48
N VAL A 35 5.98 7.14 6.19
CA VAL A 35 6.13 7.13 7.65
C VAL A 35 7.60 7.24 8.03
N CYS A 36 7.92 7.98 9.09
CA CYS A 36 9.27 8.11 9.64
C CYS A 36 9.69 6.85 10.43
N GLU A 37 9.69 5.73 9.77
CA GLU A 37 9.98 4.39 10.27
C GLU A 37 10.93 3.72 9.29
N THR A 38 12.06 3.18 9.75
CA THR A 38 13.03 2.49 8.89
C THR A 38 12.44 1.25 8.19
N GLY A 39 11.45 0.63 8.80
CA GLY A 39 10.71 -0.51 8.23
C GLY A 39 9.63 -0.11 7.23
N ASP A 40 9.40 1.17 6.95
CA ASP A 40 8.35 1.58 6.01
C ASP A 40 8.80 1.51 4.56
N TYR A 41 8.99 0.30 4.08
CA TYR A 41 9.30 0.02 2.68
C TYR A 41 8.42 -1.11 2.13
N LEU A 42 8.25 -1.11 0.82
CA LEU A 42 7.58 -2.16 0.04
C LEU A 42 8.56 -3.01 -0.75
N GLY A 43 9.74 -2.47 -1.04
CA GLY A 43 10.84 -3.19 -1.67
C GLY A 43 12.11 -2.37 -1.67
N GLN A 44 13.26 -3.05 -1.55
CA GLN A 44 14.58 -2.43 -1.53
C GLN A 44 15.43 -2.97 -2.68
N GLY A 45 16.28 -2.11 -3.25
CA GLY A 45 17.19 -2.48 -4.33
C GLY A 45 16.50 -3.03 -5.57
N ARG A 46 15.30 -2.53 -5.89
CA ARG A 46 14.50 -3.04 -7.02
C ARG A 46 14.95 -2.43 -8.33
N ALA A 47 15.15 -3.28 -9.33
CA ALA A 47 15.33 -2.80 -10.69
C ALA A 47 14.04 -2.16 -11.18
N MET A 48 14.07 -0.86 -11.44
CA MET A 48 12.90 -0.06 -11.80
C MET A 48 13.18 0.80 -13.03
N PRO A 49 12.16 1.07 -13.84
CA PRO A 49 12.24 2.12 -14.86
C PRO A 49 12.32 3.51 -14.20
N ALA A 50 12.48 4.53 -15.01
CA ALA A 50 12.30 5.90 -14.52
C ALA A 50 10.85 6.10 -14.10
N ILE A 51 10.64 6.53 -12.86
CA ILE A 51 9.34 6.83 -12.30
C ILE A 51 9.28 8.33 -12.03
N ALA A 52 8.25 8.99 -12.53
CA ALA A 52 7.98 10.39 -12.26
C ALA A 52 7.02 10.53 -11.07
N GLU A 53 7.05 11.71 -10.45
CA GLU A 53 6.10 12.06 -9.40
C GLU A 53 4.65 11.97 -9.92
N GLY A 54 3.77 11.33 -9.15
CA GLY A 54 2.36 11.13 -9.52
C GLY A 54 2.08 9.85 -10.29
N GLU A 55 3.11 9.12 -10.73
CA GLU A 55 2.90 7.80 -11.35
C GLU A 55 2.46 6.75 -10.33
N VAL A 56 1.65 5.81 -10.78
CA VAL A 56 1.09 4.74 -9.95
C VAL A 56 1.92 3.47 -10.10
N LEU A 57 2.23 2.85 -8.98
CA LEU A 57 2.89 1.55 -8.91
C LEU A 57 1.91 0.48 -8.43
N ALA A 58 2.01 -0.71 -8.99
CA ALA A 58 1.30 -1.89 -8.53
C ALA A 58 2.26 -2.82 -7.79
N VAL A 59 1.88 -3.22 -6.58
CA VAL A 59 2.55 -4.29 -5.82
C VAL A 59 1.75 -5.56 -6.04
N LEU A 60 2.33 -6.53 -6.72
CA LEU A 60 1.62 -7.72 -7.16
C LEU A 60 1.54 -8.80 -6.08
N SER A 61 0.53 -9.67 -6.20
CA SER A 61 0.29 -10.80 -5.29
C SER A 61 0.18 -10.39 -3.81
N ALA A 62 -0.34 -9.20 -3.56
CA ALA A 62 -0.37 -8.58 -2.24
C ALA A 62 -1.78 -8.50 -1.63
N GLY A 63 -2.84 -8.62 -2.44
CA GLY A 63 -4.21 -8.27 -2.03
C GLY A 63 -4.71 -8.99 -0.78
N ALA A 64 -4.58 -10.31 -0.70
CA ALA A 64 -5.09 -11.09 0.43
C ALA A 64 -4.42 -10.70 1.75
N TYR A 65 -3.09 -10.64 1.77
CA TYR A 65 -2.34 -10.31 2.99
C TYR A 65 -2.28 -8.81 3.25
N GLY A 66 -2.33 -7.98 2.21
CA GLY A 66 -2.55 -6.55 2.37
C GLY A 66 -3.85 -6.29 3.11
N ALA A 67 -4.96 -6.89 2.65
CA ALA A 67 -6.28 -6.68 3.22
C ALA A 67 -6.42 -7.11 4.70
N VAL A 68 -5.72 -8.17 5.14
CA VAL A 68 -5.84 -8.70 6.51
C VAL A 68 -4.75 -8.23 7.47
N MET A 69 -3.65 -7.68 6.98
CA MET A 69 -2.51 -7.25 7.79
C MET A 69 -2.29 -5.73 7.77
N MET A 70 -3.06 -4.97 6.98
CA MET A 70 -2.95 -3.51 6.97
C MET A 70 -3.30 -2.90 8.33
N SER A 71 -2.80 -1.72 8.59
CA SER A 71 -2.97 -1.01 9.87
C SER A 71 -3.21 0.48 9.69
N ASN A 72 -3.66 1.10 10.79
CA ASN A 72 -3.84 2.55 10.90
C ASN A 72 -2.62 3.25 11.52
N TYR A 73 -1.47 2.62 11.52
CA TYR A 73 -0.27 3.22 12.10
C TYR A 73 -0.08 4.66 11.61
N ASN A 74 0.20 5.59 12.52
CA ASN A 74 0.26 7.04 12.28
C ASN A 74 -1.07 7.65 11.82
N THR A 75 -2.20 7.08 12.24
CA THR A 75 -3.56 7.54 11.88
C THR A 75 -3.79 7.56 10.36
N ARG A 76 -3.07 6.73 9.61
CA ARG A 76 -3.30 6.57 8.18
C ARG A 76 -4.52 5.70 7.94
N PRO A 77 -5.46 6.15 7.09
CA PRO A 77 -6.65 5.35 6.79
C PRO A 77 -6.27 4.06 6.04
N GLU A 78 -7.02 3.01 6.31
CA GLU A 78 -6.90 1.75 5.58
C GLU A 78 -7.28 1.92 4.10
N ALA A 79 -6.59 1.19 3.23
CA ALA A 79 -6.90 1.16 1.81
C ALA A 79 -8.28 0.55 1.53
N ALA A 80 -8.90 0.95 0.44
CA ALA A 80 -10.08 0.25 -0.07
C ALA A 80 -9.70 -1.16 -0.54
N GLU A 81 -10.63 -2.09 -0.42
CA GLU A 81 -10.53 -3.43 -1.01
C GLU A 81 -11.53 -3.54 -2.17
N VAL A 82 -11.01 -3.87 -3.34
CA VAL A 82 -11.83 -3.99 -4.55
C VAL A 82 -11.58 -5.34 -5.23
N MET A 83 -12.59 -5.84 -5.90
CA MET A 83 -12.53 -7.03 -6.71
C MET A 83 -12.94 -6.68 -8.14
N ILE A 84 -12.22 -7.21 -9.11
CA ILE A 84 -12.63 -7.15 -10.51
C ILE A 84 -13.19 -8.51 -10.89
N HIS A 85 -14.45 -8.52 -11.33
CA HIS A 85 -15.12 -9.73 -11.81
C HIS A 85 -16.00 -9.39 -12.99
N ASN A 86 -15.89 -10.15 -14.08
CA ASN A 86 -16.62 -9.92 -15.33
C ASN A 86 -16.54 -8.46 -15.82
N GLU A 87 -15.32 -7.90 -15.83
CA GLU A 87 -15.03 -6.51 -16.24
C GLU A 87 -15.67 -5.42 -15.35
N ALA A 88 -16.35 -5.82 -14.28
CA ALA A 88 -16.93 -4.90 -13.31
C ALA A 88 -16.06 -4.76 -12.06
N ILE A 89 -16.01 -3.56 -11.49
CA ILE A 89 -15.32 -3.25 -10.24
C ILE A 89 -16.32 -3.34 -9.10
N HIS A 90 -16.01 -4.19 -8.12
CA HIS A 90 -16.80 -4.35 -6.91
C HIS A 90 -16.01 -3.84 -5.71
N VAL A 91 -16.55 -2.89 -4.98
CA VAL A 91 -15.96 -2.43 -3.72
C VAL A 91 -16.38 -3.40 -2.62
N LEU A 92 -15.42 -4.20 -2.13
CA LEU A 92 -15.65 -5.15 -1.03
C LEU A 92 -15.57 -4.46 0.33
N ARG A 93 -14.66 -3.50 0.45
CA ARG A 93 -14.49 -2.66 1.63
C ARG A 93 -14.16 -1.24 1.18
N PRO A 94 -14.97 -0.23 1.54
CA PRO A 94 -14.68 1.15 1.18
C PRO A 94 -13.43 1.66 1.91
N ARG A 95 -12.75 2.63 1.33
CA ARG A 95 -11.69 3.37 2.01
C ARG A 95 -12.26 4.07 3.24
N ARG A 96 -11.62 3.88 4.37
CA ARG A 96 -11.92 4.67 5.56
C ARG A 96 -11.27 6.05 5.47
N ASN A 97 -11.85 7.01 6.17
CA ASN A 97 -11.26 8.32 6.38
C ASN A 97 -10.82 8.49 7.84
N VAL A 98 -10.18 9.59 8.16
CA VAL A 98 -9.69 9.86 9.53
C VAL A 98 -10.86 9.98 10.51
N GLU A 99 -11.97 10.60 10.11
CA GLU A 99 -13.16 10.75 10.95
C GLU A 99 -13.73 9.38 11.35
N ASP A 100 -13.70 8.40 10.45
CA ASP A 100 -14.15 7.04 10.76
C ASP A 100 -13.29 6.36 11.82
N LEU A 101 -11.98 6.64 11.82
CA LEU A 101 -11.07 6.15 12.86
C LEU A 101 -11.37 6.82 14.20
N LEU A 102 -11.58 8.15 14.20
CA LEU A 102 -11.84 8.92 15.40
C LEU A 102 -13.18 8.58 16.06
N LYS A 103 -14.17 8.10 15.30
CA LYS A 103 -15.44 7.62 15.85
C LYS A 103 -15.31 6.42 16.79
N LEU A 104 -14.19 5.69 16.71
CA LEU A 104 -13.90 4.58 17.61
C LEU A 104 -13.35 5.06 18.97
N GLU A 105 -12.93 6.32 19.04
CA GLU A 105 -12.43 6.93 20.26
C GLU A 105 -13.58 7.36 21.16
N HIS A 106 -13.44 7.17 22.45
CA HIS A 106 -14.39 7.63 23.46
C HIS A 106 -13.73 8.66 24.35
N ASN A 107 -14.34 9.84 24.46
CA ASN A 107 -13.91 10.84 25.43
C ASN A 107 -14.55 10.53 26.81
N PRO A 108 -13.79 10.07 27.80
CA PRO A 108 -14.35 9.69 29.10
C PRO A 108 -14.76 10.92 29.96
N PHE A 109 -14.44 12.12 29.49
CA PHE A 109 -14.72 13.37 30.20
C PHE A 109 -15.86 14.18 29.61
N SER A 110 -16.54 13.65 28.63
CA SER A 110 -17.69 14.32 27.97
C SER A 110 -19.02 13.75 28.40
#